data_aa2c6d24851cdf133063efa913ba06dd
#
_entry.id   aa2c6d24851cdf133063efa913ba06dd
#
_cell.length_a   1.000
_cell.length_b   1.000
_cell.length_c   1.000
_cell.angle_alpha   90.00
_cell.angle_beta   90.00
_cell.angle_gamma   90.00
#
_symmetry.space_group_name_H-M   'P 1'
#
loop_
_entity.id
_entity.type
_entity.pdbx_description
1 polymer ?
#
loop_
_entity_poly.entity_id
_entity_poly.type
_entity_poly.pdbx_seq_one_letter_code
_entity_poly.pdbx_strand_id
1 'polypeptide(L)'
;PKVDLKARIIGDPITVSWEADPHFLGAFKGALPGHYRYNQRMYAHFMQKDMPAEQRGIFIAGDDVSWTPAWVEGAVQTSLNAVWGIMTHFGGSTHPQNPGPGDVFDEIGPIALAE
;
A
#
# COMPACT_ATOMS: atom_id res chain seq x y z
N PRO A 1 7.87 -33.68 -28.01
CA PRO A 1 8.17 -34.67 -26.98
C PRO A 1 7.46 -34.26 -25.68
N LYS A 2 6.63 -35.20 -25.15
CA LYS A 2 6.04 -34.98 -23.80
C LYS A 2 7.13 -35.30 -22.77
N VAL A 3 7.49 -34.29 -21.99
CA VAL A 3 8.44 -34.45 -20.89
C VAL A 3 7.64 -34.96 -19.68
N ASP A 4 8.00 -36.12 -19.15
CA ASP A 4 7.46 -36.59 -17.87
C ASP A 4 8.19 -35.83 -16.73
N LEU A 5 7.54 -34.82 -16.18
CA LEU A 5 8.09 -34.00 -15.08
C LEU A 5 8.21 -34.80 -13.78
N LYS A 6 7.27 -35.76 -13.52
CA LYS A 6 7.32 -36.55 -12.29
C LYS A 6 8.56 -37.44 -12.21
N ALA A 7 8.99 -37.99 -13.32
CA ALA A 7 10.20 -38.82 -13.40
C ALA A 7 11.51 -38.03 -13.22
N ARG A 8 11.43 -36.69 -13.17
CA ARG A 8 12.58 -35.77 -13.01
C ARG A 8 12.65 -35.06 -11.67
N ILE A 9 11.67 -35.31 -10.82
CA ILE A 9 11.67 -34.75 -9.46
C ILE A 9 12.61 -35.57 -8.58
N ILE A 10 13.55 -34.93 -7.93
CA ILE A 10 14.49 -35.53 -6.98
C ILE A 10 14.11 -35.07 -5.58
N GLY A 11 13.71 -36.02 -4.73
CA GLY A 11 13.29 -35.74 -3.35
C GLY A 11 11.82 -35.32 -3.20
N ASP A 12 11.42 -35.07 -1.96
CA ASP A 12 10.07 -34.66 -1.63
C ASP A 12 9.87 -33.17 -1.92
N PRO A 13 8.68 -32.78 -2.45
CA PRO A 13 8.40 -31.36 -2.69
C PRO A 13 8.27 -30.60 -1.37
N ILE A 14 8.90 -29.43 -1.31
CA ILE A 14 8.69 -28.47 -0.22
C ILE A 14 7.61 -27.49 -0.69
N THR A 15 6.49 -27.48 0.00
CA THR A 15 5.38 -26.56 -0.28
C THR A 15 5.21 -25.59 0.88
N VAL A 16 5.06 -24.31 0.54
CA VAL A 16 4.75 -23.23 1.49
C VAL A 16 3.50 -22.53 1.00
N SER A 17 2.55 -22.34 1.89
CA SER A 17 1.33 -21.56 1.61
C SER A 17 1.25 -20.41 2.60
N TRP A 18 1.40 -19.20 2.11
CA TRP A 18 1.27 -17.99 2.91
C TRP A 18 -0.16 -17.77 3.43
N GLU A 19 -1.17 -18.25 2.71
CA GLU A 19 -2.57 -18.22 3.15
C GLU A 19 -2.84 -19.12 4.37
N ALA A 20 -2.11 -20.24 4.47
CA ALA A 20 -2.25 -21.19 5.58
C ALA A 20 -1.48 -20.73 6.83
N ASP A 21 -0.59 -19.77 6.71
CA ASP A 21 0.18 -19.25 7.84
C ASP A 21 -0.64 -18.20 8.61
N PRO A 22 -0.89 -18.41 9.93
CA PRO A 22 -1.74 -17.51 10.71
C PRO A 22 -1.16 -16.11 10.91
N HIS A 23 0.12 -15.90 10.61
CA HIS A 23 0.77 -14.59 10.72
C HIS A 23 0.71 -13.79 9.41
N PHE A 24 0.52 -14.46 8.26
CA PHE A 24 0.53 -13.82 6.95
C PHE A 24 -0.87 -13.74 6.31
N LEU A 25 -1.65 -14.82 6.34
CA LEU A 25 -3.01 -14.92 5.78
C LEU A 25 -3.12 -14.57 4.29
N GLY A 26 -2.00 -14.50 3.60
CA GLY A 26 -1.90 -14.17 2.18
C GLY A 26 -0.52 -13.67 1.79
N ALA A 27 -0.32 -13.35 0.53
CA ALA A 27 0.96 -12.90 -0.02
C ALA A 27 0.96 -11.42 -0.35
N PHE A 28 -0.11 -10.88 -0.88
CA PHE A 28 -0.28 -9.47 -1.23
C PHE A 28 -1.76 -9.12 -1.44
N LYS A 29 -2.07 -7.84 -1.40
CA LYS A 29 -3.42 -7.34 -1.60
C LYS A 29 -3.89 -7.54 -3.04
N GLY A 30 -5.08 -8.12 -3.20
CA GLY A 30 -5.84 -8.13 -4.45
C GLY A 30 -7.04 -7.19 -4.38
N ALA A 31 -7.16 -6.25 -5.32
CA ALA A 31 -8.32 -5.39 -5.41
C ALA A 31 -9.40 -6.04 -6.30
N LEU A 32 -10.61 -6.20 -5.79
CA LEU A 32 -11.77 -6.61 -6.57
C LEU A 32 -12.33 -5.44 -7.38
N PRO A 33 -13.07 -5.69 -8.46
CA PRO A 33 -13.78 -4.64 -9.19
C PRO A 33 -14.61 -3.76 -8.24
N GLY A 34 -14.48 -2.44 -8.36
CA GLY A 34 -15.14 -1.46 -7.49
C GLY A 34 -14.41 -1.13 -6.19
N HIS A 35 -13.31 -1.80 -5.85
CA HIS A 35 -12.54 -1.52 -4.63
C HIS A 35 -11.59 -0.30 -4.77
N TYR A 36 -11.43 0.28 -5.95
CA TYR A 36 -10.53 1.42 -6.19
C TYR A 36 -10.77 2.61 -5.26
N ARG A 37 -12.03 2.90 -4.93
CA ARG A 37 -12.39 3.96 -3.97
C ARG A 37 -11.82 3.73 -2.58
N TYR A 38 -11.73 2.48 -2.14
CA TYR A 38 -11.13 2.13 -0.85
C TYR A 38 -9.61 2.25 -0.91
N ASN A 39 -9.00 1.83 -2.01
CA ASN A 39 -7.56 1.99 -2.23
C ASN A 39 -7.16 3.46 -2.17
N GLN A 40 -7.93 4.33 -2.81
CA GLN A 40 -7.71 5.77 -2.77
C GLN A 40 -7.77 6.33 -1.35
N ARG A 41 -8.80 5.95 -0.58
CA ARG A 41 -8.93 6.38 0.82
C ARG A 41 -7.77 5.90 1.68
N MET A 42 -7.33 4.66 1.48
CA MET A 42 -6.20 4.10 2.22
C MET A 42 -4.90 4.81 1.85
N TYR A 43 -4.65 5.04 0.56
CA TYR A 43 -3.47 5.75 0.09
C TYR A 43 -3.41 7.19 0.60
N ALA A 44 -4.53 7.92 0.54
CA ALA A 44 -4.63 9.30 0.97
C ALA A 44 -4.72 9.49 2.49
N HIS A 45 -4.77 8.41 3.26
CA HIS A 45 -4.97 8.45 4.72
C HIS A 45 -3.91 9.29 5.45
N PHE A 46 -2.69 9.36 4.93
CA PHE A 46 -1.60 10.17 5.52
C PHE A 46 -1.91 11.68 5.56
N MET A 47 -2.78 12.17 4.67
CA MET A 47 -3.12 13.61 4.60
C MET A 47 -4.01 14.05 5.77
N GLN A 48 -4.94 13.22 6.22
CA GLN A 48 -5.84 13.40 7.38
C GLN A 48 -6.58 14.75 7.46
N LYS A 49 -6.48 15.59 6.42
CA LYS A 49 -7.04 16.95 6.42
C LYS A 49 -8.56 17.00 6.61
N ASP A 50 -9.24 16.00 6.05
CA ASP A 50 -10.70 15.90 6.05
C ASP A 50 -11.24 14.98 7.17
N MET A 51 -10.35 14.52 8.07
CA MET A 51 -10.73 13.67 9.19
C MET A 51 -11.07 14.51 10.42
N PRO A 52 -12.08 14.10 11.22
CA PRO A 52 -12.31 14.67 12.54
C PRO A 52 -11.05 14.62 13.42
N ALA A 53 -10.82 15.63 14.23
CA ALA A 53 -9.58 15.77 15.01
C ALA A 53 -9.31 14.57 15.91
N GLU A 54 -10.35 13.98 16.48
CA GLU A 54 -10.31 12.79 17.35
C GLU A 54 -9.96 11.49 16.61
N GLN A 55 -9.99 11.51 15.28
CA GLN A 55 -9.64 10.36 14.43
C GLN A 55 -8.27 10.50 13.77
N ARG A 56 -7.58 11.62 14.02
CA ARG A 56 -6.24 11.87 13.48
C ARG A 56 -5.16 11.22 14.34
N GLY A 57 -3.97 11.04 13.77
CA GLY A 57 -2.78 10.56 14.47
C GLY A 57 -2.46 9.08 14.25
N ILE A 58 -3.28 8.34 13.48
CA ILE A 58 -2.96 6.98 13.06
C ILE A 58 -2.48 7.02 11.61
N PHE A 59 -1.25 6.60 11.37
CA PHE A 59 -0.64 6.58 10.05
C PHE A 59 -0.39 5.14 9.63
N ILE A 60 -0.68 4.83 8.38
CA ILE A 60 -0.51 3.49 7.80
C ILE A 60 0.50 3.56 6.66
N ALA A 61 1.35 2.54 6.57
CA ALA A 61 2.34 2.39 5.52
C ALA A 61 2.48 0.91 5.15
N GLY A 62 2.93 0.65 3.95
CA GLY A 62 3.12 -0.68 3.39
C GLY A 62 2.63 -0.73 1.95
N ASP A 63 3.04 -1.75 1.22
CA ASP A 63 2.62 -1.92 -0.17
C ASP A 63 1.10 -2.12 -0.30
N ASP A 64 0.45 -2.70 0.70
CA ASP A 64 -1.00 -2.93 0.70
C ASP A 64 -1.83 -1.65 0.66
N VAL A 65 -1.30 -0.53 1.17
CA VAL A 65 -1.98 0.77 1.11
C VAL A 65 -1.53 1.63 -0.07
N SER A 66 -0.63 1.11 -0.90
CA SER A 66 -0.10 1.78 -2.09
C SER A 66 -0.98 1.56 -3.34
N TRP A 67 -0.67 2.31 -4.41
CA TRP A 67 -1.19 2.05 -5.75
C TRP A 67 -0.48 0.90 -6.47
N THR A 68 0.67 0.46 -5.94
CA THR A 68 1.50 -0.61 -6.48
C THR A 68 1.67 -1.71 -5.44
N PRO A 69 0.60 -2.45 -5.08
CA PRO A 69 0.70 -3.54 -4.12
C PRO A 69 1.64 -4.64 -4.62
N ALA A 70 2.23 -5.39 -3.70
CA ALA A 70 3.25 -6.41 -3.95
C ALA A 70 4.61 -5.89 -4.44
N TRP A 71 4.84 -4.58 -4.44
CA TRP A 71 6.10 -3.97 -4.83
C TRP A 71 6.75 -3.21 -3.69
N VAL A 72 8.06 -3.36 -3.56
CA VAL A 72 8.87 -2.61 -2.59
C VAL A 72 8.70 -1.09 -2.77
N GLU A 73 8.61 -0.62 -4.00
CA GLU A 73 8.38 0.79 -4.33
C GLU A 73 7.10 1.32 -3.66
N GLY A 74 6.01 0.55 -3.69
CA GLY A 74 4.77 0.94 -3.03
C GLY A 74 4.93 1.07 -1.51
N ALA A 75 5.67 0.15 -0.88
CA ALA A 75 5.97 0.22 0.54
C ALA A 75 6.83 1.44 0.89
N VAL A 76 7.85 1.75 0.09
CA VAL A 76 8.72 2.93 0.28
C VAL A 76 7.91 4.22 0.14
N GLN A 77 7.11 4.34 -0.93
CA GLN A 77 6.29 5.51 -1.20
C GLN A 77 5.32 5.81 -0.04
N THR A 78 4.58 4.80 0.41
CA THR A 78 3.63 4.98 1.51
C THR A 78 4.30 5.24 2.84
N SER A 79 5.52 4.72 3.06
CA SER A 79 6.33 5.04 4.24
C SER A 79 6.75 6.50 4.24
N LEU A 80 7.18 7.05 3.11
CA LEU A 80 7.48 8.47 2.96
C LEU A 80 6.24 9.35 3.19
N ASN A 81 5.09 8.93 2.66
CA ASN A 81 3.81 9.60 2.89
C ASN A 81 3.46 9.63 4.39
N ALA A 82 3.62 8.51 5.08
CA ALA A 82 3.36 8.42 6.52
C ALA A 82 4.29 9.34 7.33
N VAL A 83 5.58 9.36 7.01
CA VAL A 83 6.56 10.26 7.64
C VAL A 83 6.17 11.72 7.42
N TRP A 84 5.80 12.09 6.20
CA TRP A 84 5.35 13.43 5.88
C TRP A 84 4.08 13.81 6.66
N GLY A 85 3.11 12.88 6.73
CA GLY A 85 1.88 13.07 7.49
C GLY A 85 2.13 13.27 9.00
N ILE A 86 3.00 12.45 9.59
CA ILE A 86 3.41 12.58 11.00
C ILE A 86 4.08 13.94 11.25
N MET A 87 5.04 14.29 10.40
CA MET A 87 5.74 15.57 10.52
C MET A 87 4.77 16.76 10.48
N THR A 88 3.84 16.76 9.51
CA THR A 88 2.83 17.81 9.35
C THR A 88 1.86 17.82 10.53
N HIS A 89 1.46 16.67 11.05
CA HIS A 89 0.58 16.55 12.21
C HIS A 89 1.17 17.24 13.46
N PHE A 90 2.48 17.17 13.63
CA PHE A 90 3.19 17.86 14.72
C PHE A 90 3.66 19.28 14.37
N GLY A 91 3.17 19.87 13.29
CA GLY A 91 3.48 21.24 12.90
C GLY A 91 4.85 21.43 12.25
N GLY A 92 5.48 20.33 11.83
CA GLY A 92 6.71 20.39 11.04
C GLY A 92 6.45 20.79 9.59
N SER A 93 7.51 21.14 8.88
CA SER A 93 7.46 21.49 7.46
C SER A 93 8.64 20.87 6.70
N THR A 94 8.45 20.67 5.41
CA THR A 94 9.51 20.22 4.52
C THR A 94 10.42 21.37 4.09
N HIS A 95 11.61 21.05 3.63
CA HIS A 95 12.49 22.04 3.03
C HIS A 95 11.89 22.56 1.72
N PRO A 96 11.98 23.87 1.39
CA PRO A 96 11.38 24.44 0.17
C PRO A 96 11.78 23.76 -1.15
N GLN A 97 12.98 23.15 -1.19
CA GLN A 97 13.46 22.38 -2.36
C GLN A 97 13.00 20.93 -2.37
N ASN A 98 12.31 20.47 -1.33
CA ASN A 98 11.74 19.14 -1.24
C ASN A 98 10.39 19.22 -0.50
N PRO A 99 9.32 19.64 -1.18
CA PRO A 99 8.03 19.92 -0.56
C PRO A 99 7.31 18.69 0.01
N GLY A 100 7.81 17.49 -0.29
CA GLY A 100 7.19 16.24 0.17
C GLY A 100 6.19 15.67 -0.84
N PRO A 101 5.50 14.58 -0.47
CA PRO A 101 4.66 13.83 -1.39
C PRO A 101 3.27 14.44 -1.66
N GLY A 102 2.87 15.51 -0.96
CA GLY A 102 1.53 16.06 -1.02
C GLY A 102 1.06 16.47 -2.42
N ASP A 103 1.97 17.04 -3.20
CA ASP A 103 1.68 17.56 -4.55
C ASP A 103 1.36 16.46 -5.56
N VAL A 104 1.97 15.29 -5.40
CA VAL A 104 1.75 14.14 -6.30
C VAL A 104 0.29 13.66 -6.25
N PHE A 105 -0.34 13.76 -5.11
CA PHE A 105 -1.73 13.36 -4.95
C PHE A 105 -2.70 14.39 -5.56
N ASP A 106 -2.40 15.66 -5.41
CA ASP A 106 -3.18 16.74 -6.01
C ASP A 106 -3.08 16.71 -7.54
N GLU A 107 -1.94 16.31 -8.11
CA GLU A 107 -1.77 16.12 -9.55
C GLU A 107 -2.56 14.92 -10.10
N ILE A 108 -2.61 13.81 -9.37
CA ILE A 108 -3.33 12.61 -9.80
C ILE A 108 -4.84 12.78 -9.66
N GLY A 109 -5.29 13.60 -8.70
CA GLY A 109 -6.68 13.86 -8.39
C GLY A 109 -7.48 12.62 -7.98
N PRO A 110 -8.55 12.75 -7.21
CA PRO A 110 -9.44 11.64 -6.94
C PRO A 110 -10.19 11.24 -8.22
N ILE A 111 -10.07 9.99 -8.63
CA ILE A 111 -10.94 9.43 -9.65
C ILE A 111 -12.35 9.37 -9.04
N ALA A 112 -13.23 10.28 -9.46
CA ALA A 112 -14.65 10.20 -9.14
C ALA A 112 -15.23 8.98 -9.88
N LEU A 113 -15.33 7.87 -9.17
CA LEU A 113 -16.09 6.75 -9.69
C LEU A 113 -17.58 7.07 -9.55
N ALA A 114 -18.33 6.90 -10.64
CA ALA A 114 -19.79 6.97 -10.58
C ALA A 114 -20.29 5.99 -9.51
N GLU A 115 -21.23 6.47 -8.66
CA GLU A 115 -21.91 5.63 -7.66
C GLU A 115 -22.74 4.54 -8.31
#